data_d723c245061c7ab7f3a5a8bcb33d81ad
#
_entry.id   d723c245061c7ab7f3a5a8bcb33d81ad
#
_cell.length_a   1.000
_cell.length_b   1.000
_cell.length_c   1.000
_cell.angle_alpha   90.00
_cell.angle_beta   90.00
_cell.angle_gamma   90.00
#
_symmetry.space_group_name_H-M   'P 1'
#
loop_
_entity.id
_entity.type
_entity.pdbx_description
1 polymer ?
#
loop_
_entity_poly.entity_id
_entity_poly.type
_entity_poly.pdbx_seq_one_letter_code
_entity_poly.pdbx_strand_id
1 'polypeptide(L)'
;MSQWPDTRILDLLGIELPIIQAPMAGATGSAMVIAAAQAGALGSLPCAMLTPEQIRQEVQAIRLATQAPLNLNFFCHQTPAPDAQRDARWKNALEPYYRELGADFEAPTPVSSRAPFDRVSCELVEELRPEIVSFHFGLPEAGLLQRVKATGAKILSSASTVDEALWLEQHGCDAIIAMGYEAGGHRALFLTDDLNTQVGTLALVPQIVDAVNLPVIAAGGIGDARGIVAALALGASAVQLGTAYLFTPEAKISAAHHKALRSAKESQTALTNLFTGRPARGIVNRVMREIGPISPLAPAFPLAGGALMPLRAKDDADFANLWSGQALRLCIELPTGELTRHLAEKALAQLQRR
;
A
#
# COMPACT_ATOMS: atom_id res chain seq x y z
N MET A 1 -26.65 16.44 -9.38
CA MET A 1 -26.62 15.10 -8.75
C MET A 1 -25.32 14.44 -9.16
N SER A 2 -24.66 13.76 -8.25
CA SER A 2 -23.43 13.01 -8.57
C SER A 2 -23.73 11.98 -9.66
N GLN A 3 -22.80 11.80 -10.60
CA GLN A 3 -22.91 10.79 -11.67
C GLN A 3 -22.44 9.39 -11.19
N TRP A 4 -21.89 9.31 -9.97
CA TRP A 4 -21.42 8.06 -9.36
C TRP A 4 -22.58 7.32 -8.67
N PRO A 5 -22.59 5.96 -8.74
CA PRO A 5 -23.70 5.15 -8.20
C PRO A 5 -23.79 5.18 -6.66
N ASP A 6 -22.65 5.39 -5.96
CA ASP A 6 -22.58 5.55 -4.51
C ASP A 6 -21.74 6.78 -4.18
N THR A 7 -22.28 7.70 -3.37
CA THR A 7 -21.60 8.94 -2.97
C THR A 7 -21.18 8.94 -1.51
N ARG A 8 -21.49 7.90 -0.72
CA ARG A 8 -21.18 7.83 0.71
C ARG A 8 -19.72 8.12 1.01
N ILE A 9 -18.81 7.59 0.18
CA ILE A 9 -17.38 7.80 0.37
C ILE A 9 -16.95 9.23 -0.02
N LEU A 10 -17.59 9.84 -1.01
CA LEU A 10 -17.30 11.21 -1.43
C LEU A 10 -17.64 12.18 -0.29
N ASP A 11 -18.82 12.02 0.30
CA ASP A 11 -19.28 12.83 1.43
C ASP A 11 -18.43 12.57 2.68
N LEU A 12 -18.06 11.31 2.95
CA LEU A 12 -17.25 10.93 4.12
C LEU A 12 -15.85 11.53 4.07
N LEU A 13 -15.20 11.50 2.90
CA LEU A 13 -13.79 11.90 2.73
C LEU A 13 -13.63 13.31 2.17
N GLY A 14 -14.71 13.96 1.72
CA GLY A 14 -14.67 15.30 1.12
C GLY A 14 -13.97 15.35 -0.24
N ILE A 15 -14.06 14.28 -1.03
CA ILE A 15 -13.41 14.15 -2.35
C ILE A 15 -14.43 14.20 -3.49
N GLU A 16 -13.99 14.50 -4.71
CA GLU A 16 -14.86 14.64 -5.89
C GLU A 16 -15.01 13.31 -6.66
N LEU A 17 -13.95 12.49 -6.67
CA LEU A 17 -13.87 11.24 -7.41
C LEU A 17 -13.77 10.05 -6.45
N PRO A 18 -14.47 8.91 -6.69
CA PRO A 18 -14.35 7.73 -5.87
C PRO A 18 -13.04 6.95 -6.17
N ILE A 19 -11.94 7.68 -6.18
CA ILE A 19 -10.59 7.17 -6.48
C ILE A 19 -9.65 7.59 -5.36
N ILE A 20 -8.89 6.64 -4.84
CA ILE A 20 -7.86 6.84 -3.84
C ILE A 20 -6.52 6.45 -4.45
N GLN A 21 -5.57 7.38 -4.48
CA GLN A 21 -4.19 7.07 -4.77
C GLN A 21 -3.61 6.32 -3.56
N ALA A 22 -3.22 5.05 -3.74
CA ALA A 22 -2.75 4.20 -2.64
C ALA A 22 -1.47 4.75 -2.00
N PRO A 23 -1.33 4.68 -0.67
CA PRO A 23 -0.08 5.00 0.02
C PRO A 23 0.97 3.92 -0.26
N MET A 24 2.00 4.23 -1.05
CA MET A 24 3.03 3.29 -1.46
C MET A 24 4.38 3.69 -0.86
N ALA A 25 4.76 3.07 0.26
CA ALA A 25 5.97 3.39 1.00
C ALA A 25 7.24 3.28 0.12
N GLY A 26 8.01 4.37 0.04
CA GLY A 26 9.18 4.49 -0.81
C GLY A 26 8.91 4.86 -2.28
N ALA A 27 7.64 4.84 -2.72
CA ALA A 27 7.27 5.20 -4.10
C ALA A 27 6.44 6.50 -4.20
N THR A 28 5.64 6.82 -3.18
CA THR A 28 4.82 8.03 -3.14
C THR A 28 5.50 9.14 -2.34
N GLY A 29 5.51 10.36 -2.88
CA GLY A 29 5.86 11.60 -2.17
C GLY A 29 4.82 12.69 -2.44
N SER A 30 5.06 13.89 -1.90
CA SER A 30 4.15 15.03 -2.02
C SER A 30 3.70 15.34 -3.45
N ALA A 31 4.58 15.20 -4.45
CA ALA A 31 4.22 15.48 -5.85
C ALA A 31 3.06 14.61 -6.36
N MET A 32 3.10 13.30 -6.11
CA MET A 32 2.02 12.38 -6.48
C MET A 32 0.73 12.68 -5.69
N VAL A 33 0.84 12.91 -4.38
CA VAL A 33 -0.28 13.24 -3.50
C VAL A 33 -0.99 14.52 -3.97
N ILE A 34 -0.23 15.59 -4.24
CA ILE A 34 -0.74 16.86 -4.73
C ILE A 34 -1.48 16.68 -6.06
N ALA A 35 -0.85 16.00 -7.01
CA ALA A 35 -1.42 15.83 -8.34
C ALA A 35 -2.72 14.97 -8.33
N ALA A 36 -2.78 13.93 -7.49
CA ALA A 36 -4.00 13.15 -7.28
C ALA A 36 -5.11 13.99 -6.63
N ALA A 37 -4.77 14.74 -5.58
CA ALA A 37 -5.71 15.58 -4.85
C ALA A 37 -6.27 16.72 -5.72
N GLN A 38 -5.43 17.41 -6.50
CA GLN A 38 -5.85 18.44 -7.45
C GLN A 38 -6.69 17.90 -8.61
N ALA A 39 -6.65 16.59 -8.86
CA ALA A 39 -7.52 15.93 -9.82
C ALA A 39 -8.86 15.47 -9.21
N GLY A 40 -9.12 15.73 -7.93
CA GLY A 40 -10.38 15.39 -7.23
C GLY A 40 -10.37 14.03 -6.52
N ALA A 41 -9.26 13.29 -6.54
CA ALA A 41 -9.08 12.02 -5.82
C ALA A 41 -8.53 12.23 -4.40
N LEU A 42 -8.53 11.19 -3.56
CA LEU A 42 -7.81 11.22 -2.29
C LEU A 42 -6.32 10.95 -2.51
N GLY A 43 -5.47 11.92 -2.24
CA GLY A 43 -4.03 11.75 -2.15
C GLY A 43 -3.63 11.12 -0.82
N SER A 44 -2.74 10.11 -0.84
CA SER A 44 -2.32 9.39 0.36
C SER A 44 -0.81 9.38 0.52
N LEU A 45 -0.31 9.95 1.62
CA LEU A 45 1.11 9.97 1.97
C LEU A 45 1.45 8.78 2.87
N PRO A 46 2.37 7.87 2.46
CA PRO A 46 2.83 6.76 3.29
C PRO A 46 3.88 7.24 4.30
N CYS A 47 3.59 7.11 5.60
CA CYS A 47 4.44 7.63 6.68
C CYS A 47 5.37 6.58 7.30
N ALA A 48 5.13 5.28 7.08
CA ALA A 48 5.82 4.19 7.79
C ALA A 48 7.35 4.13 7.60
N MET A 49 7.91 4.80 6.59
CA MET A 49 9.36 4.86 6.32
C MET A 49 9.93 6.27 6.49
N LEU A 50 9.12 7.23 6.89
CA LEU A 50 9.52 8.64 7.06
C LEU A 50 9.77 8.94 8.55
N THR A 51 10.72 9.81 8.81
CA THR A 51 10.87 10.40 10.15
C THR A 51 9.75 11.43 10.40
N PRO A 52 9.42 11.76 11.64
CA PRO A 52 8.45 12.82 11.95
C PRO A 52 8.75 14.14 11.23
N GLU A 53 10.03 14.50 11.11
CA GLU A 53 10.46 15.72 10.42
C GLU A 53 10.20 15.65 8.90
N GLN A 54 10.47 14.50 8.29
CA GLN A 54 10.16 14.28 6.87
C GLN A 54 8.66 14.32 6.61
N ILE A 55 7.84 13.77 7.52
CA ILE A 55 6.38 13.84 7.39
C ILE A 55 5.91 15.30 7.44
N ARG A 56 6.43 16.13 8.38
CA ARG A 56 6.12 17.58 8.44
C ARG A 56 6.46 18.28 7.13
N GLN A 57 7.64 18.01 6.58
CA GLN A 57 8.10 18.63 5.33
C GLN A 57 7.20 18.25 4.14
N GLU A 58 6.88 16.95 3.98
CA GLU A 58 5.99 16.48 2.91
C GLU A 58 4.56 17.05 3.08
N VAL A 59 4.01 17.09 4.30
CA VAL A 59 2.69 17.67 4.58
C VAL A 59 2.69 19.18 4.33
N GLN A 60 3.72 19.88 4.75
CA GLN A 60 3.85 21.32 4.47
C GLN A 60 3.85 21.59 2.96
N ALA A 61 4.61 20.82 2.18
CA ALA A 61 4.63 20.93 0.72
C ALA A 61 3.25 20.67 0.11
N ILE A 62 2.52 19.66 0.61
CA ILE A 62 1.16 19.35 0.16
C ILE A 62 0.20 20.51 0.48
N ARG A 63 0.22 21.01 1.73
CA ARG A 63 -0.70 22.09 2.16
C ARG A 63 -0.44 23.43 1.48
N LEU A 64 0.79 23.71 1.05
CA LEU A 64 1.11 24.90 0.24
C LEU A 64 0.53 24.79 -1.17
N ALA A 65 0.35 23.59 -1.72
CA ALA A 65 -0.11 23.35 -3.08
C ALA A 65 -1.62 23.11 -3.19
N THR A 66 -2.27 22.59 -2.13
CA THR A 66 -3.70 22.23 -2.14
C THR A 66 -4.32 22.26 -0.76
N GLN A 67 -5.62 22.57 -0.70
CA GLN A 67 -6.47 22.45 0.50
C GLN A 67 -7.37 21.20 0.46
N ALA A 68 -7.20 20.33 -0.54
CA ALA A 68 -7.93 19.09 -0.63
C ALA A 68 -7.64 18.15 0.56
N PRO A 69 -8.56 17.24 0.90
CA PRO A 69 -8.35 16.27 1.95
C PRO A 69 -7.08 15.44 1.74
N LEU A 70 -6.38 15.18 2.83
CA LEU A 70 -5.12 14.44 2.85
C LEU A 70 -5.25 13.19 3.72
N ASN A 71 -4.80 12.05 3.19
CA ASN A 71 -4.65 10.82 3.96
C ASN A 71 -3.19 10.62 4.39
N LEU A 72 -2.94 10.49 5.70
CA LEU A 72 -1.67 10.00 6.24
C LEU A 72 -1.80 8.51 6.57
N ASN A 73 -0.90 7.69 6.03
CA ASN A 73 -0.96 6.23 6.21
C ASN A 73 0.17 5.73 7.12
N PHE A 74 -0.20 4.85 8.06
CA PHE A 74 0.71 4.23 9.01
C PHE A 74 0.54 2.71 9.08
N PHE A 75 1.54 2.02 9.62
CA PHE A 75 1.50 0.58 9.87
C PHE A 75 1.22 0.30 11.36
N CYS A 76 0.47 -0.80 11.63
CA CYS A 76 0.11 -1.22 12.99
C CYS A 76 0.69 -2.60 13.35
N HIS A 77 1.82 -2.97 12.75
CA HIS A 77 2.51 -4.22 13.09
C HIS A 77 3.13 -4.16 14.50
N GLN A 78 3.33 -5.33 15.10
CA GLN A 78 4.10 -5.45 16.33
C GLN A 78 5.59 -5.51 16.01
N THR A 79 6.41 -4.83 16.82
CA THR A 79 7.86 -4.95 16.73
C THR A 79 8.26 -6.36 17.14
N PRO A 80 8.97 -7.13 16.29
CA PRO A 80 9.35 -8.49 16.63
C PRO A 80 10.40 -8.52 17.72
N ALA A 81 10.40 -9.59 18.53
CA ALA A 81 11.50 -9.87 19.43
C ALA A 81 12.78 -10.15 18.64
N PRO A 82 13.96 -9.71 19.11
CA PRO A 82 15.23 -10.01 18.49
C PRO A 82 15.48 -11.53 18.38
N ASP A 83 15.89 -12.00 17.21
CA ASP A 83 16.28 -13.40 16.94
C ASP A 83 17.59 -13.43 16.14
N ALA A 84 18.70 -13.27 16.87
CA ALA A 84 20.03 -13.23 16.27
C ALA A 84 20.40 -14.52 15.50
N GLN A 85 19.84 -15.68 15.91
CA GLN A 85 20.08 -16.93 15.21
C GLN A 85 19.35 -16.99 13.86
N ARG A 86 18.13 -16.49 13.79
CA ARG A 86 17.36 -16.39 12.54
C ARG A 86 18.01 -15.36 11.60
N ASP A 87 18.42 -14.21 12.14
CA ASP A 87 19.11 -13.17 11.37
C ASP A 87 20.42 -13.68 10.76
N ALA A 88 21.23 -14.42 11.55
CA ALA A 88 22.46 -15.02 11.06
C ALA A 88 22.20 -16.09 9.98
N ARG A 89 21.21 -16.97 10.17
CA ARG A 89 20.82 -17.97 9.15
C ARG A 89 20.39 -17.31 7.85
N TRP A 90 19.62 -16.22 7.93
CA TRP A 90 19.20 -15.48 6.77
C TRP A 90 20.38 -14.83 6.04
N LYS A 91 21.26 -14.14 6.75
CA LYS A 91 22.47 -13.53 6.19
C LYS A 91 23.36 -14.59 5.52
N ASN A 92 23.55 -15.74 6.17
CA ASN A 92 24.33 -16.87 5.62
C ASN A 92 23.70 -17.45 4.34
N ALA A 93 22.38 -17.52 4.24
CA ALA A 93 21.70 -17.95 3.02
C ALA A 93 21.94 -17.00 1.84
N LEU A 94 22.27 -15.74 2.12
CA LEU A 94 22.57 -14.72 1.11
C LEU A 94 24.09 -14.63 0.79
N GLU A 95 24.97 -15.31 1.56
CA GLU A 95 26.43 -15.23 1.40
C GLU A 95 26.94 -15.48 -0.04
N PRO A 96 26.41 -16.46 -0.81
CA PRO A 96 26.85 -16.66 -2.20
C PRO A 96 26.68 -15.41 -3.07
N TYR A 97 25.60 -14.64 -2.88
CA TYR A 97 25.36 -13.41 -3.63
C TYR A 97 26.26 -12.27 -3.19
N TYR A 98 26.60 -12.20 -1.89
CA TYR A 98 27.58 -11.24 -1.39
C TYR A 98 28.94 -11.45 -2.05
N ARG A 99 29.38 -12.71 -2.15
CA ARG A 99 30.65 -13.08 -2.83
C ARG A 99 30.63 -12.76 -4.32
N GLU A 100 29.52 -13.12 -5.00
CA GLU A 100 29.33 -12.90 -6.43
C GLU A 100 29.38 -11.40 -6.79
N LEU A 101 28.69 -10.57 -6.02
CA LEU A 101 28.55 -9.14 -6.28
C LEU A 101 29.65 -8.29 -5.62
N GLY A 102 30.59 -8.91 -4.90
CA GLY A 102 31.64 -8.19 -4.18
C GLY A 102 31.08 -7.24 -3.10
N ALA A 103 29.99 -7.63 -2.44
CA ALA A 103 29.46 -6.92 -1.28
C ALA A 103 30.17 -7.40 0.00
N ASP A 104 30.36 -6.50 0.96
CA ASP A 104 31.01 -6.83 2.23
C ASP A 104 30.06 -7.65 3.13
N PHE A 105 30.37 -8.93 3.25
CA PHE A 105 29.59 -9.85 4.09
C PHE A 105 29.79 -9.61 5.59
N GLU A 106 30.95 -9.12 6.00
CA GLU A 106 31.26 -8.87 7.41
C GLU A 106 30.65 -7.57 7.93
N ALA A 107 30.27 -6.66 7.04
CA ALA A 107 29.63 -5.41 7.44
C ALA A 107 28.36 -5.64 8.28
N PRO A 108 28.09 -4.77 9.27
CA PRO A 108 26.86 -4.83 10.05
C PRO A 108 25.61 -4.77 9.15
N THR A 109 24.63 -5.62 9.44
CA THR A 109 23.37 -5.61 8.70
C THR A 109 22.59 -4.31 8.96
N PRO A 110 22.24 -3.53 7.93
CA PRO A 110 21.44 -2.32 8.10
C PRO A 110 20.09 -2.60 8.76
N VAL A 111 19.63 -1.68 9.59
CA VAL A 111 18.33 -1.80 10.28
C VAL A 111 17.22 -1.22 9.40
N SER A 112 16.08 -1.90 9.35
CA SER A 112 14.89 -1.39 8.68
C SER A 112 14.30 -0.18 9.40
N SER A 113 13.88 0.83 8.65
CA SER A 113 13.28 2.07 9.16
C SER A 113 11.74 2.01 9.33
N ARG A 114 11.10 0.85 9.10
CA ARG A 114 9.63 0.74 9.22
C ARG A 114 9.21 0.66 10.68
N ALA A 115 8.74 1.77 11.22
CA ALA A 115 8.20 1.84 12.58
C ALA A 115 6.68 1.58 12.56
N PRO A 116 6.12 0.88 13.58
CA PRO A 116 4.68 0.84 13.80
C PRO A 116 4.18 2.20 14.29
N PHE A 117 2.86 2.44 14.15
CA PHE A 117 2.21 3.60 14.73
C PHE A 117 2.35 3.58 16.26
N ASP A 118 2.89 4.65 16.80
CA ASP A 118 3.21 4.80 18.21
C ASP A 118 2.72 6.16 18.76
N ARG A 119 3.10 6.47 19.99
CA ARG A 119 2.78 7.74 20.63
C ARG A 119 3.33 8.94 19.86
N VAL A 120 4.54 8.85 19.30
CA VAL A 120 5.17 9.95 18.55
C VAL A 120 4.39 10.20 17.25
N SER A 121 4.02 9.14 16.55
CA SER A 121 3.16 9.22 15.35
C SER A 121 1.77 9.79 15.67
N CYS A 122 1.21 9.45 16.84
CA CYS A 122 -0.06 9.99 17.29
C CYS A 122 0.02 11.50 17.59
N GLU A 123 1.06 11.95 18.29
CA GLU A 123 1.32 13.36 18.56
C GLU A 123 1.50 14.16 17.25
N LEU A 124 2.14 13.55 16.26
CA LEU A 124 2.29 14.15 14.94
C LEU A 124 0.93 14.29 14.19
N VAL A 125 0.05 13.29 14.30
CA VAL A 125 -1.31 13.38 13.73
C VAL A 125 -2.13 14.47 14.43
N GLU A 126 -2.02 14.61 15.77
CA GLU A 126 -2.67 15.69 16.54
C GLU A 126 -2.16 17.09 16.13
N GLU A 127 -0.87 17.21 15.81
CA GLU A 127 -0.24 18.43 15.33
C GLU A 127 -0.70 18.79 13.90
N LEU A 128 -0.61 17.82 12.98
CA LEU A 128 -0.82 18.05 11.54
C LEU A 128 -2.30 18.05 11.12
N ARG A 129 -3.17 17.43 11.91
CA ARG A 129 -4.63 17.34 11.73
C ARG A 129 -5.04 16.98 10.30
N PRO A 130 -4.59 15.83 9.74
CA PRO A 130 -5.07 15.38 8.46
C PRO A 130 -6.56 15.04 8.53
N GLU A 131 -7.29 15.20 7.44
CA GLU A 131 -8.71 14.85 7.37
C GLU A 131 -8.93 13.34 7.44
N ILE A 132 -7.95 12.56 6.94
CA ILE A 132 -8.00 11.11 6.92
C ILE A 132 -6.71 10.51 7.47
N VAL A 133 -6.84 9.47 8.28
CA VAL A 133 -5.73 8.60 8.70
C VAL A 133 -6.06 7.18 8.33
N SER A 134 -5.19 6.56 7.55
CA SER A 134 -5.35 5.15 7.20
C SER A 134 -4.29 4.27 7.87
N PHE A 135 -4.72 3.07 8.25
CA PHE A 135 -3.87 2.08 8.86
C PHE A 135 -3.73 0.83 8.00
N HIS A 136 -2.61 0.15 8.13
CA HIS A 136 -2.34 -1.14 7.50
C HIS A 136 -1.85 -2.11 8.57
N PHE A 137 -2.28 -3.37 8.51
CA PHE A 137 -2.07 -4.41 9.55
C PHE A 137 -2.93 -4.18 10.80
N GLY A 138 -4.24 -3.93 10.60
CA GLY A 138 -5.20 -3.68 11.68
C GLY A 138 -5.26 -2.21 12.09
N LEU A 139 -5.45 -1.97 13.37
CA LEU A 139 -5.54 -0.65 13.99
C LEU A 139 -4.50 -0.50 15.11
N PRO A 140 -4.12 0.74 15.50
CA PRO A 140 -3.27 0.95 16.64
C PRO A 140 -3.99 0.60 17.96
N GLU A 141 -3.25 0.64 19.07
CA GLU A 141 -3.80 0.52 20.42
C GLU A 141 -5.00 1.46 20.61
N ALA A 142 -6.05 0.98 21.31
CA ALA A 142 -7.32 1.69 21.47
C ALA A 142 -7.18 3.13 22.00
N GLY A 143 -6.26 3.36 22.93
CA GLY A 143 -5.99 4.71 23.47
C GLY A 143 -5.42 5.65 22.41
N LEU A 144 -4.52 5.19 21.55
CA LEU A 144 -3.97 5.98 20.46
C LEU A 144 -5.03 6.23 19.38
N LEU A 145 -5.83 5.20 19.03
CA LEU A 145 -6.92 5.35 18.05
C LEU A 145 -7.95 6.41 18.50
N GLN A 146 -8.32 6.42 19.80
CA GLN A 146 -9.24 7.43 20.34
C GLN A 146 -8.66 8.85 20.21
N ARG A 147 -7.37 9.03 20.46
CA ARG A 147 -6.69 10.33 20.28
C ARG A 147 -6.71 10.77 18.82
N VAL A 148 -6.41 9.87 17.88
CA VAL A 148 -6.52 10.16 16.45
C VAL A 148 -7.95 10.56 16.07
N LYS A 149 -8.96 9.83 16.51
CA LYS A 149 -10.39 10.15 16.27
C LYS A 149 -10.80 11.50 16.87
N ALA A 150 -10.24 11.87 18.03
CA ALA A 150 -10.50 13.16 18.68
C ALA A 150 -9.99 14.36 17.85
N THR A 151 -9.09 14.18 16.88
CA THR A 151 -8.70 15.24 15.93
C THR A 151 -9.77 15.54 14.89
N GLY A 152 -10.78 14.68 14.73
CA GLY A 152 -11.81 14.73 13.70
C GLY A 152 -11.47 13.90 12.44
N ALA A 153 -10.29 13.29 12.38
CA ALA A 153 -9.86 12.48 11.25
C ALA A 153 -10.75 11.25 11.03
N LYS A 154 -11.06 10.94 9.76
CA LYS A 154 -11.71 9.70 9.35
C LYS A 154 -10.70 8.57 9.31
N ILE A 155 -11.11 7.41 9.81
CA ILE A 155 -10.24 6.24 9.98
C ILE A 155 -10.53 5.22 8.89
N LEU A 156 -9.52 4.89 8.09
CA LEU A 156 -9.55 3.81 7.12
C LEU A 156 -8.61 2.68 7.55
N SER A 157 -8.95 1.43 7.26
CA SER A 157 -7.99 0.33 7.37
C SER A 157 -8.26 -0.77 6.34
N SER A 158 -7.22 -1.58 6.07
CA SER A 158 -7.26 -2.62 5.06
C SER A 158 -7.66 -3.96 5.66
N ALA A 159 -8.60 -4.65 5.01
CA ALA A 159 -9.01 -6.01 5.30
C ALA A 159 -8.77 -6.91 4.08
N SER A 160 -8.28 -8.12 4.29
CA SER A 160 -8.13 -9.15 3.27
C SER A 160 -9.06 -10.35 3.46
N THR A 161 -9.86 -10.32 4.53
CA THR A 161 -10.94 -11.27 4.82
C THR A 161 -12.18 -10.55 5.34
N VAL A 162 -13.33 -11.24 5.33
CA VAL A 162 -14.58 -10.70 5.92
C VAL A 162 -14.45 -10.52 7.43
N ASP A 163 -13.79 -11.47 8.12
CA ASP A 163 -13.59 -11.39 9.58
C ASP A 163 -12.76 -10.16 9.97
N GLU A 164 -11.72 -9.83 9.17
CA GLU A 164 -10.94 -8.61 9.35
C GLU A 164 -11.81 -7.35 9.16
N ALA A 165 -12.68 -7.34 8.15
CA ALA A 165 -13.57 -6.20 7.89
C ALA A 165 -14.58 -5.98 9.03
N LEU A 166 -15.22 -7.04 9.52
CA LEU A 166 -16.11 -7.01 10.69
C LEU A 166 -15.38 -6.53 11.94
N TRP A 167 -14.17 -7.02 12.17
CA TRP A 167 -13.35 -6.57 13.28
C TRP A 167 -13.04 -5.08 13.20
N LEU A 168 -12.65 -4.57 12.01
CA LEU A 168 -12.36 -3.16 11.79
C LEU A 168 -13.58 -2.27 12.01
N GLU A 169 -14.77 -2.67 11.55
CA GLU A 169 -16.02 -1.96 11.82
C GLU A 169 -16.31 -1.87 13.32
N GLN A 170 -16.21 -3.00 14.03
CA GLN A 170 -16.44 -3.07 15.47
C GLN A 170 -15.45 -2.22 16.28
N HIS A 171 -14.23 -2.01 15.75
CA HIS A 171 -13.17 -1.24 16.43
C HIS A 171 -13.09 0.21 15.94
N GLY A 172 -14.06 0.65 15.12
CA GLY A 172 -14.30 2.07 14.88
C GLY A 172 -13.62 2.64 13.64
N CYS A 173 -13.39 1.86 12.59
CA CYS A 173 -13.14 2.39 11.26
C CYS A 173 -14.37 3.16 10.73
N ASP A 174 -14.12 4.11 9.83
CA ASP A 174 -15.16 4.86 9.12
C ASP A 174 -15.38 4.32 7.69
N ALA A 175 -14.39 3.64 7.11
CA ALA A 175 -14.50 2.88 5.86
C ALA A 175 -13.46 1.75 5.81
N ILE A 176 -13.74 0.69 5.02
CA ILE A 176 -12.93 -0.51 4.90
C ILE A 176 -12.28 -0.58 3.51
N ILE A 177 -10.98 -0.81 3.45
CA ILE A 177 -10.25 -1.08 2.20
C ILE A 177 -10.23 -2.60 2.00
N ALA A 178 -11.09 -3.13 1.13
CA ALA A 178 -11.15 -4.55 0.75
C ALA A 178 -9.97 -4.87 -0.18
N MET A 179 -8.91 -5.45 0.37
CA MET A 179 -7.66 -5.71 -0.33
C MET A 179 -7.62 -7.13 -0.89
N GLY A 180 -8.00 -7.31 -2.16
CA GLY A 180 -7.96 -8.60 -2.85
C GLY A 180 -6.55 -9.17 -3.04
N TYR A 181 -6.50 -10.47 -3.35
CA TYR A 181 -5.25 -11.22 -3.54
C TYR A 181 -4.34 -10.65 -4.63
N GLU A 182 -4.91 -9.98 -5.64
CA GLU A 182 -4.20 -9.39 -6.79
C GLU A 182 -3.42 -8.12 -6.44
N ALA A 183 -3.64 -7.53 -5.27
CA ALA A 183 -3.01 -6.28 -4.87
C ALA A 183 -1.49 -6.42 -4.74
N GLY A 184 -0.76 -5.38 -5.16
CA GLY A 184 0.68 -5.24 -4.96
C GLY A 184 1.06 -4.84 -3.53
N GLY A 185 2.31 -5.06 -3.16
CA GLY A 185 2.80 -4.75 -1.82
C GLY A 185 2.31 -5.72 -0.74
N HIS A 186 2.43 -5.31 0.52
CA HIS A 186 2.15 -6.15 1.68
C HIS A 186 0.69 -6.58 1.77
N ARG A 187 0.48 -7.86 2.14
CA ARG A 187 -0.84 -8.38 2.49
C ARG A 187 -1.32 -7.75 3.79
N ALA A 188 -2.60 -7.38 3.84
CA ALA A 188 -3.18 -6.65 4.98
C ALA A 188 -3.41 -7.52 6.24
N LEU A 189 -3.25 -8.84 6.13
CA LEU A 189 -3.50 -9.81 7.20
C LEU A 189 -3.10 -9.30 8.59
N PHE A 190 -3.99 -9.40 9.57
CA PHE A 190 -3.69 -9.07 10.97
C PHE A 190 -4.40 -9.97 12.00
N LEU A 191 -5.46 -10.69 11.60
CA LEU A 191 -6.10 -11.71 12.45
C LEU A 191 -5.50 -13.10 12.25
N THR A 192 -4.80 -13.32 11.14
CA THR A 192 -4.14 -14.60 10.82
C THR A 192 -2.89 -14.35 9.99
N ASP A 193 -1.94 -15.29 10.01
CA ASP A 193 -0.79 -15.32 9.10
C ASP A 193 -0.97 -16.33 7.96
N ASP A 194 -2.11 -17.04 7.90
CA ASP A 194 -2.38 -18.04 6.87
C ASP A 194 -2.74 -17.38 5.53
N LEU A 195 -1.83 -17.50 4.55
CA LEU A 195 -2.02 -17.00 3.19
C LEU A 195 -3.15 -17.69 2.40
N ASN A 196 -3.59 -18.88 2.82
CA ASN A 196 -4.68 -19.59 2.16
C ASN A 196 -6.05 -18.94 2.39
N THR A 197 -6.16 -18.04 3.38
CA THR A 197 -7.37 -17.23 3.64
C THR A 197 -7.57 -16.09 2.65
N GLN A 198 -6.59 -15.83 1.78
CA GLN A 198 -6.63 -14.71 0.85
C GLN A 198 -7.59 -14.96 -0.32
N VAL A 199 -8.45 -13.99 -0.55
CA VAL A 199 -9.50 -14.02 -1.58
C VAL A 199 -9.23 -12.98 -2.67
N GLY A 200 -9.54 -13.29 -3.93
CA GLY A 200 -9.45 -12.34 -5.04
C GLY A 200 -10.48 -11.20 -4.93
N THR A 201 -10.16 -10.04 -5.48
CA THR A 201 -10.96 -8.80 -5.36
C THR A 201 -12.42 -9.00 -5.79
N LEU A 202 -12.65 -9.72 -6.89
CA LEU A 202 -14.00 -9.96 -7.43
C LEU A 202 -14.91 -10.74 -6.44
N ALA A 203 -14.32 -11.66 -5.66
CA ALA A 203 -15.06 -12.43 -4.67
C ALA A 203 -15.06 -11.75 -3.28
N LEU A 204 -14.00 -11.02 -2.92
CA LEU A 204 -13.86 -10.41 -1.60
C LEU A 204 -14.78 -9.21 -1.42
N VAL A 205 -14.82 -8.30 -2.41
CA VAL A 205 -15.55 -7.03 -2.30
C VAL A 205 -17.03 -7.23 -1.97
N PRO A 206 -17.82 -8.03 -2.72
CA PRO A 206 -19.23 -8.18 -2.42
C PRO A 206 -19.48 -8.84 -1.06
N GLN A 207 -18.64 -9.78 -0.64
CA GLN A 207 -18.76 -10.43 0.67
C GLN A 207 -18.54 -9.44 1.82
N ILE A 208 -17.58 -8.52 1.67
CA ILE A 208 -17.36 -7.46 2.67
C ILE A 208 -18.53 -6.46 2.63
N VAL A 209 -18.97 -6.04 1.44
CA VAL A 209 -20.12 -5.13 1.27
C VAL A 209 -21.39 -5.68 1.96
N ASP A 210 -21.64 -6.98 1.84
CA ASP A 210 -22.80 -7.61 2.47
C ASP A 210 -22.64 -7.79 3.99
N ALA A 211 -21.41 -7.79 4.51
CA ALA A 211 -21.12 -8.07 5.91
C ALA A 211 -21.03 -6.81 6.79
N VAL A 212 -20.66 -5.65 6.24
CA VAL A 212 -20.45 -4.40 6.99
C VAL A 212 -21.40 -3.29 6.53
N ASN A 213 -21.68 -2.33 7.42
CA ASN A 213 -22.50 -1.15 7.08
C ASN A 213 -21.66 0.03 6.56
N LEU A 214 -20.34 -0.06 6.69
CA LEU A 214 -19.40 1.00 6.30
C LEU A 214 -19.20 1.05 4.78
N PRO A 215 -18.84 2.21 4.20
CA PRO A 215 -18.37 2.28 2.83
C PRO A 215 -17.17 1.36 2.59
N VAL A 216 -17.17 0.60 1.50
CA VAL A 216 -16.10 -0.33 1.12
C VAL A 216 -15.32 0.24 -0.07
N ILE A 217 -14.00 0.23 0.04
CA ILE A 217 -13.05 0.68 -0.97
C ILE A 217 -12.38 -0.54 -1.56
N ALA A 218 -12.60 -0.83 -2.84
CA ALA A 218 -11.97 -1.99 -3.50
C ALA A 218 -10.50 -1.70 -3.84
N ALA A 219 -9.59 -2.62 -3.50
CA ALA A 219 -8.17 -2.51 -3.81
C ALA A 219 -7.60 -3.84 -4.31
N GLY A 220 -6.80 -3.78 -5.38
CA GLY A 220 -6.18 -4.96 -5.99
C GLY A 220 -6.82 -5.35 -7.33
N GLY A 221 -5.99 -5.67 -8.32
CA GLY A 221 -6.46 -6.08 -9.64
C GLY A 221 -7.06 -4.97 -10.51
N ILE A 222 -7.11 -3.73 -10.03
CA ILE A 222 -7.73 -2.58 -10.71
C ILE A 222 -6.62 -1.75 -11.35
N GLY A 223 -6.53 -1.75 -12.69
CA GLY A 223 -5.52 -1.02 -13.46
C GLY A 223 -6.10 -0.01 -14.46
N ASP A 224 -7.39 -0.13 -14.79
CA ASP A 224 -8.08 0.77 -15.73
C ASP A 224 -9.56 0.99 -15.35
N ALA A 225 -10.27 1.77 -16.17
CA ALA A 225 -11.67 2.14 -15.95
C ALA A 225 -12.62 0.95 -15.87
N ARG A 226 -12.33 -0.17 -16.55
CA ARG A 226 -13.16 -1.39 -16.50
C ARG A 226 -13.17 -1.98 -15.10
N GLY A 227 -12.00 -2.00 -14.46
CA GLY A 227 -11.86 -2.46 -13.08
C GLY A 227 -12.58 -1.55 -12.08
N ILE A 228 -12.57 -0.22 -12.32
CA ILE A 228 -13.34 0.74 -11.50
C ILE A 228 -14.84 0.45 -11.60
N VAL A 229 -15.37 0.34 -12.82
CA VAL A 229 -16.79 0.04 -13.06
C VAL A 229 -17.20 -1.31 -12.46
N ALA A 230 -16.34 -2.33 -12.58
CA ALA A 230 -16.59 -3.64 -11.98
C ALA A 230 -16.64 -3.56 -10.45
N ALA A 231 -15.69 -2.86 -9.80
CA ALA A 231 -15.67 -2.69 -8.36
C ALA A 231 -16.94 -1.97 -7.84
N LEU A 232 -17.38 -0.89 -8.52
CA LEU A 232 -18.60 -0.19 -8.18
C LEU A 232 -19.85 -1.08 -8.38
N ALA A 233 -19.87 -1.92 -9.42
CA ALA A 233 -20.95 -2.89 -9.66
C ALA A 233 -21.01 -4.01 -8.61
N LEU A 234 -19.90 -4.31 -7.93
CA LEU A 234 -19.83 -5.22 -6.80
C LEU A 234 -20.24 -4.57 -5.46
N GLY A 235 -20.63 -3.30 -5.47
CA GLY A 235 -21.08 -2.55 -4.29
C GLY A 235 -19.99 -1.74 -3.58
N ALA A 236 -18.76 -1.67 -4.13
CA ALA A 236 -17.76 -0.76 -3.59
C ALA A 236 -18.17 0.70 -3.78
N SER A 237 -17.91 1.55 -2.76
CA SER A 237 -18.15 2.99 -2.82
C SER A 237 -17.01 3.75 -3.50
N ALA A 238 -15.79 3.17 -3.55
CA ALA A 238 -14.61 3.72 -4.20
C ALA A 238 -13.61 2.61 -4.57
N VAL A 239 -12.55 3.02 -5.27
CA VAL A 239 -11.39 2.17 -5.56
C VAL A 239 -10.09 2.79 -5.03
N GLN A 240 -9.18 1.94 -4.54
CA GLN A 240 -7.81 2.35 -4.22
C GLN A 240 -6.84 1.72 -5.23
N LEU A 241 -6.11 2.57 -5.96
CA LEU A 241 -5.20 2.18 -7.03
C LEU A 241 -3.74 2.36 -6.58
N GLY A 242 -2.94 1.29 -6.69
CA GLY A 242 -1.50 1.33 -6.39
C GLY A 242 -0.67 1.28 -7.67
N THR A 243 -0.60 0.12 -8.30
CA THR A 243 0.30 -0.15 -9.44
C THR A 243 0.09 0.83 -10.60
N ALA A 244 -1.14 1.28 -10.86
CA ALA A 244 -1.40 2.28 -11.91
C ALA A 244 -0.61 3.58 -11.67
N TYR A 245 -0.51 4.03 -10.42
CA TYR A 245 0.27 5.22 -10.06
C TYR A 245 1.78 4.99 -10.06
N LEU A 246 2.28 3.74 -10.07
CA LEU A 246 3.71 3.47 -10.26
C LEU A 246 4.18 3.74 -11.70
N PHE A 247 3.26 3.83 -12.66
CA PHE A 247 3.56 4.19 -14.05
C PHE A 247 3.60 5.72 -14.27
N THR A 248 3.33 6.52 -13.26
CA THR A 248 3.38 7.98 -13.37
C THR A 248 4.80 8.50 -13.16
N PRO A 249 5.17 9.64 -13.77
CA PRO A 249 6.50 10.23 -13.59
C PRO A 249 6.76 10.71 -12.15
N GLU A 250 5.72 10.92 -11.34
CA GLU A 250 5.84 11.32 -9.94
C GLU A 250 6.20 10.14 -9.01
N ALA A 251 6.19 8.89 -9.51
CA ALA A 251 6.57 7.72 -8.73
C ALA A 251 8.07 7.71 -8.40
N LYS A 252 8.41 7.73 -7.12
CA LYS A 252 9.79 7.69 -6.61
C LYS A 252 10.34 6.25 -6.60
N ILE A 253 10.36 5.58 -7.75
CA ILE A 253 10.89 4.21 -7.90
C ILE A 253 12.15 4.20 -8.78
N SER A 254 12.96 3.15 -8.65
CA SER A 254 14.21 3.03 -9.42
C SER A 254 13.96 2.79 -10.92
N ALA A 255 14.97 3.09 -11.73
CA ALA A 255 14.94 2.79 -13.18
C ALA A 255 14.75 1.29 -13.44
N ALA A 256 15.31 0.42 -12.60
CA ALA A 256 15.12 -1.02 -12.65
C ALA A 256 13.66 -1.41 -12.41
N HIS A 257 12.99 -0.78 -11.44
CA HIS A 257 11.58 -1.02 -11.14
C HIS A 257 10.68 -0.53 -12.29
N HIS A 258 10.92 0.67 -12.83
CA HIS A 258 10.22 1.17 -14.02
C HIS A 258 10.37 0.21 -15.22
N LYS A 259 11.59 -0.27 -15.47
CA LYS A 259 11.85 -1.25 -16.53
C LYS A 259 11.10 -2.55 -16.30
N ALA A 260 11.10 -3.07 -15.07
CA ALA A 260 10.38 -4.29 -14.71
C ALA A 260 8.87 -4.14 -14.91
N LEU A 261 8.25 -3.03 -14.48
CA LEU A 261 6.83 -2.75 -14.68
C LEU A 261 6.43 -2.75 -16.17
N ARG A 262 7.27 -2.18 -17.04
CA ARG A 262 7.01 -2.13 -18.49
C ARG A 262 7.16 -3.48 -19.18
N SER A 263 8.08 -4.33 -18.71
CA SER A 263 8.44 -5.58 -19.36
C SER A 263 7.76 -6.83 -18.80
N ALA A 264 7.32 -6.79 -17.54
CA ALA A 264 6.74 -7.95 -16.88
C ALA A 264 5.36 -8.32 -17.47
N LYS A 265 5.09 -9.63 -17.51
CA LYS A 265 3.76 -10.16 -17.83
C LYS A 265 2.91 -10.20 -16.55
N GLU A 266 1.60 -10.24 -16.71
CA GLU A 266 0.62 -10.36 -15.63
C GLU A 266 0.86 -11.58 -14.73
N SER A 267 1.38 -12.67 -15.29
CA SER A 267 1.71 -13.91 -14.58
C SER A 267 3.06 -13.90 -13.85
N GLN A 268 3.84 -12.82 -13.97
CA GLN A 268 5.18 -12.69 -13.40
C GLN A 268 5.22 -11.97 -12.07
N THR A 269 4.13 -11.99 -11.29
CA THR A 269 4.13 -11.51 -9.91
C THR A 269 3.91 -12.66 -8.93
N ALA A 270 4.54 -12.61 -7.77
CA ALA A 270 4.33 -13.57 -6.69
C ALA A 270 4.29 -12.89 -5.33
N LEU A 271 3.68 -13.55 -4.33
CA LEU A 271 3.84 -13.17 -2.94
C LEU A 271 5.22 -13.61 -2.46
N THR A 272 5.89 -12.75 -1.72
CA THR A 272 7.22 -13.01 -1.15
C THR A 272 7.34 -12.39 0.23
N ASN A 273 8.09 -13.05 1.12
CA ASN A 273 8.49 -12.50 2.42
C ASN A 273 9.97 -12.11 2.48
N LEU A 274 10.73 -12.32 1.40
CA LEU A 274 12.19 -12.16 1.39
C LEU A 274 12.64 -10.73 1.68
N PHE A 275 11.92 -9.73 1.19
CA PHE A 275 12.33 -8.32 1.26
C PHE A 275 12.00 -7.64 2.58
N THR A 276 11.06 -8.18 3.36
CA THR A 276 10.62 -7.50 4.58
C THR A 276 10.30 -8.45 5.73
N GLY A 277 10.16 -9.74 5.48
CA GLY A 277 9.73 -10.73 6.46
C GLY A 277 8.21 -10.96 6.49
N ARG A 278 7.41 -10.14 5.80
CA ARG A 278 5.96 -10.28 5.71
C ARG A 278 5.54 -10.44 4.25
N PRO A 279 4.56 -11.31 3.95
CA PRO A 279 4.13 -11.54 2.57
C PRO A 279 3.68 -10.26 1.88
N ALA A 280 4.26 -10.01 0.71
CA ALA A 280 3.97 -8.88 -0.15
C ALA A 280 4.09 -9.29 -1.61
N ARG A 281 3.26 -8.73 -2.51
CA ARG A 281 3.29 -9.06 -3.92
C ARG A 281 4.23 -8.13 -4.69
N GLY A 282 5.12 -8.74 -5.48
CA GLY A 282 6.01 -8.01 -6.38
C GLY A 282 6.30 -8.80 -7.66
N ILE A 283 6.97 -8.16 -8.60
CA ILE A 283 7.47 -8.79 -9.82
C ILE A 283 8.58 -9.75 -9.43
N VAL A 284 8.52 -10.97 -9.96
CA VAL A 284 9.48 -12.04 -9.67
C VAL A 284 10.85 -11.69 -10.24
N ASN A 285 11.84 -11.61 -9.38
CA ASN A 285 13.24 -11.41 -9.73
C ASN A 285 14.12 -12.62 -9.34
N ARG A 286 15.43 -12.50 -9.47
CA ARG A 286 16.38 -13.59 -9.26
C ARG A 286 16.30 -14.16 -7.84
N VAL A 287 16.39 -13.31 -6.81
CA VAL A 287 16.39 -13.78 -5.42
C VAL A 287 15.08 -14.50 -5.07
N MET A 288 13.94 -14.08 -5.61
CA MET A 288 12.68 -14.79 -5.43
C MET A 288 12.66 -16.15 -6.12
N ARG A 289 13.33 -16.32 -7.26
CA ARG A 289 13.42 -17.62 -7.95
C ARG A 289 14.36 -18.58 -7.26
N GLU A 290 15.49 -18.11 -6.75
CA GLU A 290 16.58 -18.95 -6.27
C GLU A 290 16.41 -19.34 -4.79
N ILE A 291 15.88 -18.46 -3.94
CA ILE A 291 15.61 -18.74 -2.51
C ILE A 291 14.18 -19.22 -2.27
N GLY A 292 13.31 -19.09 -3.29
CA GLY A 292 11.88 -19.30 -3.22
C GLY A 292 11.12 -18.04 -2.80
N PRO A 293 9.92 -17.79 -3.33
CA PRO A 293 9.22 -16.56 -3.01
C PRO A 293 8.85 -16.45 -1.52
N ILE A 294 8.56 -17.57 -0.85
CA ILE A 294 8.33 -17.64 0.60
C ILE A 294 9.41 -18.52 1.22
N SER A 295 10.15 -17.96 2.16
CA SER A 295 11.24 -18.65 2.85
C SER A 295 11.05 -18.60 4.37
N PRO A 296 11.14 -19.74 5.08
CA PRO A 296 11.11 -19.77 6.54
C PRO A 296 12.36 -19.16 7.17
N LEU A 297 13.43 -18.94 6.39
CA LEU A 297 14.67 -18.31 6.86
C LEU A 297 14.51 -16.80 7.02
N ALA A 298 13.63 -16.16 6.25
CA ALA A 298 13.47 -14.72 6.30
C ALA A 298 13.08 -14.27 7.72
N PRO A 299 13.81 -13.30 8.34
CA PRO A 299 13.45 -12.73 9.63
C PRO A 299 12.05 -12.14 9.65
N ALA A 300 11.50 -11.98 10.85
CA ALA A 300 10.20 -11.36 11.03
C ALA A 300 10.18 -9.91 10.48
N PHE A 301 8.98 -9.46 10.07
CA PHE A 301 8.79 -8.09 9.60
C PHE A 301 9.16 -7.07 10.70
N PRO A 302 9.91 -6.01 10.37
CA PRO A 302 10.36 -5.58 9.03
C PRO A 302 11.84 -5.94 8.73
N LEU A 303 12.44 -6.94 9.37
CA LEU A 303 13.90 -7.12 9.48
C LEU A 303 14.57 -7.76 8.27
N ALA A 304 13.86 -8.60 7.48
CA ALA A 304 14.47 -9.39 6.40
C ALA A 304 15.20 -8.54 5.34
N GLY A 305 14.76 -7.31 5.11
CA GLY A 305 15.33 -6.42 4.11
C GLY A 305 16.75 -5.94 4.41
N GLY A 306 17.17 -5.94 5.68
CA GLY A 306 18.49 -5.44 6.08
C GLY A 306 19.63 -6.13 5.33
N ALA A 307 19.63 -7.47 5.33
CA ALA A 307 20.67 -8.26 4.66
C ALA A 307 20.61 -8.18 3.11
N LEU A 308 19.49 -7.73 2.52
CA LEU A 308 19.40 -7.51 1.07
C LEU A 308 19.88 -6.11 0.64
N MET A 309 19.95 -5.14 1.54
CA MET A 309 20.33 -3.76 1.18
C MET A 309 21.71 -3.64 0.51
N PRO A 310 22.78 -4.31 0.99
CA PRO A 310 24.08 -4.26 0.32
C PRO A 310 24.08 -4.90 -1.08
N LEU A 311 23.28 -5.96 -1.29
CA LEU A 311 23.10 -6.62 -2.58
C LEU A 311 22.30 -5.73 -3.54
N ARG A 312 21.22 -5.13 -3.06
CA ARG A 312 20.42 -4.17 -3.81
C ARG A 312 21.24 -2.97 -4.28
N ALA A 313 22.19 -2.49 -3.49
CA ALA A 313 23.09 -1.40 -3.88
C ALA A 313 24.01 -1.76 -5.07
N LYS A 314 24.25 -3.07 -5.30
CA LYS A 314 25.04 -3.59 -6.42
C LYS A 314 24.19 -3.97 -7.63
N ASP A 315 23.01 -4.54 -7.37
CA ASP A 315 22.04 -4.98 -8.39
C ASP A 315 20.60 -4.75 -7.90
N ASP A 316 20.04 -3.60 -8.27
CA ASP A 316 18.69 -3.20 -7.87
C ASP A 316 17.59 -4.02 -8.58
N ALA A 317 17.88 -4.62 -9.75
CA ALA A 317 16.90 -5.43 -10.47
C ALA A 317 16.63 -6.78 -9.78
N ASP A 318 17.70 -7.47 -9.40
CA ASP A 318 17.62 -8.85 -8.90
C ASP A 318 17.46 -8.97 -7.38
N PHE A 319 17.74 -7.90 -6.62
CA PHE A 319 17.69 -7.89 -5.16
C PHE A 319 16.76 -6.84 -4.55
N ALA A 320 16.03 -6.06 -5.36
CA ALA A 320 15.05 -5.10 -4.86
C ALA A 320 13.62 -5.66 -4.81
N ASN A 321 12.83 -5.07 -3.95
CA ASN A 321 11.39 -5.30 -3.84
C ASN A 321 10.64 -4.57 -4.96
N LEU A 322 10.44 -5.20 -6.08
CA LEU A 322 9.73 -4.65 -7.24
C LEU A 322 8.21 -4.80 -7.04
N TRP A 323 7.64 -4.06 -6.08
CA TRP A 323 6.22 -4.19 -5.72
C TRP A 323 5.31 -3.88 -6.89
N SER A 324 4.37 -4.77 -7.16
CA SER A 324 3.37 -4.64 -8.22
C SER A 324 2.21 -5.60 -7.99
N GLY A 325 0.99 -5.15 -8.29
CA GLY A 325 -0.18 -6.02 -8.40
C GLY A 325 -0.26 -6.72 -9.77
N GLN A 326 -1.25 -7.59 -9.92
CA GLN A 326 -1.43 -8.41 -11.13
C GLN A 326 -1.99 -7.63 -12.34
N ALA A 327 -2.57 -6.44 -12.12
CA ALA A 327 -3.16 -5.64 -13.19
C ALA A 327 -2.14 -4.75 -13.96
N LEU A 328 -0.84 -4.96 -13.78
CA LEU A 328 0.22 -4.09 -14.32
C LEU A 328 0.11 -3.86 -15.84
N ARG A 329 -0.35 -4.86 -16.61
CA ARG A 329 -0.51 -4.77 -18.07
C ARG A 329 -1.69 -3.90 -18.53
N LEU A 330 -2.56 -3.50 -17.61
CA LEU A 330 -3.70 -2.61 -17.86
C LEU A 330 -3.35 -1.13 -17.59
N CYS A 331 -2.21 -0.89 -16.95
CA CYS A 331 -1.77 0.44 -16.57
C CYS A 331 -1.17 1.19 -17.78
N ILE A 332 -1.32 2.52 -17.77
CA ILE A 332 -0.82 3.42 -18.79
C ILE A 332 0.09 4.47 -18.18
N GLU A 333 1.04 4.98 -18.95
CA GLU A 333 1.97 6.03 -18.54
C GLU A 333 1.37 7.41 -18.80
N LEU A 334 0.94 8.08 -17.76
CA LEU A 334 0.46 9.47 -17.77
C LEU A 334 0.91 10.16 -16.47
N PRO A 335 1.03 11.49 -16.44
CA PRO A 335 1.15 12.22 -15.17
C PRO A 335 -0.01 11.90 -14.22
N THR A 336 0.25 11.87 -12.92
CA THR A 336 -0.70 11.43 -11.89
C THR A 336 -2.07 12.10 -12.01
N GLY A 337 -2.12 13.43 -12.18
CA GLY A 337 -3.39 14.15 -12.32
C GLY A 337 -4.14 13.81 -13.61
N GLU A 338 -3.42 13.61 -14.72
CA GLU A 338 -4.01 13.20 -15.99
C GLU A 338 -4.53 11.77 -15.93
N LEU A 339 -3.76 10.84 -15.35
CA LEU A 339 -4.18 9.46 -15.12
C LEU A 339 -5.47 9.41 -14.32
N THR A 340 -5.52 10.16 -13.22
CA THR A 340 -6.69 10.21 -12.33
C THR A 340 -7.95 10.67 -13.08
N ARG A 341 -7.87 11.78 -13.80
CA ARG A 341 -9.01 12.28 -14.62
C ARG A 341 -9.38 11.31 -15.73
N HIS A 342 -8.40 10.78 -16.44
CA HIS A 342 -8.63 9.77 -17.51
C HIS A 342 -9.39 8.54 -16.99
N LEU A 343 -8.99 8.01 -15.85
CA LEU A 343 -9.65 6.85 -15.24
C LEU A 343 -11.10 7.17 -14.86
N ALA A 344 -11.34 8.33 -14.23
CA ALA A 344 -12.67 8.77 -13.82
C ALA A 344 -13.59 8.99 -15.02
N GLU A 345 -13.15 9.75 -16.02
CA GLU A 345 -13.91 10.04 -17.24
C GLU A 345 -14.28 8.76 -18.00
N LYS A 346 -13.33 7.84 -18.17
CA LYS A 346 -13.58 6.56 -18.84
C LYS A 346 -14.53 5.67 -18.04
N ALA A 347 -14.45 5.66 -16.71
CA ALA A 347 -15.37 4.90 -15.86
C ALA A 347 -16.78 5.47 -15.96
N LEU A 348 -16.96 6.79 -15.85
CA LEU A 348 -18.27 7.45 -16.00
C LEU A 348 -18.88 7.18 -17.38
N ALA A 349 -18.09 7.29 -18.45
CA ALA A 349 -18.57 6.99 -19.80
C ALA A 349 -19.03 5.54 -19.97
N GLN A 350 -18.46 4.57 -19.24
CA GLN A 350 -18.91 3.18 -19.25
C GLN A 350 -20.17 2.97 -18.40
N LEU A 351 -20.29 3.64 -17.26
CA LEU A 351 -21.49 3.58 -16.41
C LEU A 351 -22.72 4.16 -17.12
N GLN A 352 -22.56 5.20 -17.92
CA GLN A 352 -23.64 5.85 -18.68
C GLN A 352 -24.14 5.04 -19.89
N ARG A 353 -23.35 4.07 -20.37
CA ARG A 353 -23.75 3.20 -21.50
C ARG A 353 -24.62 2.01 -21.09
N ARG A 354 -24.85 1.83 -19.79
CA ARG A 354 -25.71 0.78 -19.23
C ARG A 354 -27.09 1.35 -18.89
#